data_a701c21115af7c65ac6e8e287d25c5e8
#
_entry.id   a701c21115af7c65ac6e8e287d25c5e8
#
_cell.length_a   1.000
_cell.length_b   1.000
_cell.length_c   1.000
_cell.angle_alpha   90.00
_cell.angle_beta   90.00
_cell.angle_gamma   90.00
#
_symmetry.space_group_name_H-M   'P 1'
#
loop_
_entity.id
_entity.type
_entity.pdbx_description
1 polymer ?
#
loop_
_entity_poly.entity_id
_entity_poly.type
_entity_poly.pdbx_seq_one_letter_code
_entity_poly.pdbx_strand_id
1 'polypeptide(L)'
;VTARDWDSVAGDLARDRVVHAVNLRGHGLSSWPGDYSIEAMGRDVLGLLPVLGGSLDLVGHSLGGLVAARVARESRQVSRLVLEDVGLPHPRVPSFPARPDGPLDFDWAVVEQIRPQIDRPDPQWPQIFAGVSIPTMVIGGGTQSFVRADHVEQLGRLVADCRVHHLQTGHLVHATDPEGFVRLVREHLDYPWPRAERR
;
A
#
# COMPACT_ATOMS: atom_id res chain seq x y z
N VAL A 1 7.77 -5.12 -6.69
CA VAL A 1 7.63 -5.83 -5.39
C VAL A 1 6.58 -6.91 -5.56
N THR A 2 6.90 -8.13 -5.15
CA THR A 2 6.04 -9.32 -5.16
C THR A 2 5.76 -9.77 -3.73
N ALA A 3 4.95 -10.80 -3.54
CA ALA A 3 4.68 -11.36 -2.22
C ALA A 3 5.97 -11.83 -1.49
N ARG A 4 6.98 -12.29 -2.23
CA ARG A 4 8.26 -12.76 -1.66
C ARG A 4 9.09 -11.64 -1.01
N ASP A 5 8.94 -10.42 -1.48
CA ASP A 5 9.66 -9.28 -0.90
C ASP A 5 9.25 -9.00 0.55
N TRP A 6 8.11 -9.54 0.98
CA TRP A 6 7.57 -9.42 2.33
C TRP A 6 8.03 -10.51 3.29
N ASP A 7 8.76 -11.55 2.83
CA ASP A 7 9.09 -12.75 3.64
C ASP A 7 9.78 -12.38 4.96
N SER A 8 10.66 -11.37 4.95
CA SER A 8 11.40 -10.92 6.14
C SER A 8 10.50 -10.41 7.26
N VAL A 9 9.41 -9.68 6.91
CA VAL A 9 8.50 -9.09 7.88
C VAL A 9 7.24 -9.93 8.10
N ALA A 10 6.79 -10.66 7.07
CA ALA A 10 5.64 -11.54 7.17
C ALA A 10 5.85 -12.67 8.18
N GLY A 11 7.04 -13.27 8.22
CA GLY A 11 7.39 -14.31 9.20
C GLY A 11 7.34 -13.82 10.64
N ASP A 12 7.72 -12.58 10.89
CA ASP A 12 7.64 -11.98 12.22
C ASP A 12 6.18 -11.70 12.63
N LEU A 13 5.39 -11.11 11.73
CA LEU A 13 3.97 -10.83 11.95
C LEU A 13 3.16 -12.13 12.10
N ALA A 14 3.55 -13.20 11.42
CA ALA A 14 2.86 -14.48 11.46
C ALA A 14 2.99 -15.25 12.79
N ARG A 15 3.78 -14.75 13.75
CA ARG A 15 3.92 -15.40 15.07
C ARG A 15 2.61 -15.41 15.88
N ASP A 16 1.70 -14.47 15.63
CA ASP A 16 0.47 -14.29 16.41
C ASP A 16 -0.76 -13.93 15.56
N ARG A 17 -0.62 -13.89 14.24
CA ARG A 17 -1.70 -13.58 13.28
C ARG A 17 -1.53 -14.33 11.96
N VAL A 18 -2.61 -14.50 11.23
CA VAL A 18 -2.53 -15.01 9.86
C VAL A 18 -2.10 -13.89 8.92
N VAL A 19 -1.08 -14.14 8.12
CA VAL A 19 -0.56 -13.19 7.13
C VAL A 19 -0.77 -13.73 5.73
N HIS A 20 -1.36 -12.92 4.87
CA HIS A 20 -1.56 -13.20 3.45
C HIS A 20 -0.74 -12.22 2.62
N ALA A 21 0.39 -12.65 2.08
CA ALA A 21 1.17 -11.86 1.13
C ALA A 21 0.61 -12.06 -0.27
N VAL A 22 0.06 -10.98 -0.86
CA VAL A 22 -0.68 -11.02 -2.13
C VAL A 22 0.17 -10.48 -3.27
N ASN A 23 0.28 -11.24 -4.37
CA ASN A 23 0.73 -10.70 -5.65
C ASN A 23 -0.46 -10.01 -6.34
N LEU A 24 -0.35 -8.75 -6.68
CA LEU A 24 -1.34 -8.08 -7.52
C LEU A 24 -1.32 -8.66 -8.93
N ARG A 25 -2.40 -8.48 -9.71
CA ARG A 25 -2.40 -8.86 -11.14
C ARG A 25 -1.15 -8.34 -11.84
N GLY A 26 -0.61 -9.11 -12.75
CA GLY A 26 0.62 -8.80 -13.45
C GLY A 26 1.91 -9.01 -12.64
N HIS A 27 1.85 -9.56 -11.42
CA HIS A 27 3.02 -9.81 -10.57
C HIS A 27 3.08 -11.27 -10.12
N GLY A 28 4.29 -11.81 -10.03
CA GLY A 28 4.58 -13.12 -9.48
C GLY A 28 3.69 -14.22 -10.07
N LEU A 29 3.05 -15.01 -9.20
CA LEU A 29 2.19 -16.12 -9.57
C LEU A 29 0.72 -15.73 -9.85
N SER A 30 0.35 -14.46 -9.69
CA SER A 30 -0.99 -13.98 -10.07
C SER A 30 -1.15 -13.92 -11.59
N SER A 31 -2.39 -13.86 -12.07
CA SER A 31 -2.67 -13.77 -13.51
C SER A 31 -2.06 -12.52 -14.15
N TRP A 32 -1.66 -12.64 -15.41
CA TRP A 32 -1.11 -11.58 -16.24
C TRP A 32 -2.08 -11.27 -17.39
N PRO A 33 -3.20 -10.56 -17.13
CA PRO A 33 -4.26 -10.35 -18.12
C PRO A 33 -3.93 -9.34 -19.21
N GLY A 34 -2.81 -8.59 -19.08
CA GLY A 34 -2.45 -7.52 -20.02
C GLY A 34 -3.23 -6.22 -19.84
N ASP A 35 -4.17 -6.16 -18.92
CA ASP A 35 -4.95 -4.96 -18.56
C ASP A 35 -4.69 -4.60 -17.09
N TYR A 36 -4.08 -3.42 -16.87
CA TYR A 36 -3.58 -2.98 -15.57
C TYR A 36 -4.01 -1.56 -15.23
N SER A 37 -4.70 -1.44 -14.11
CA SER A 37 -5.00 -0.16 -13.49
C SER A 37 -5.04 -0.29 -11.98
N ILE A 38 -4.83 0.82 -11.26
CA ILE A 38 -4.95 0.85 -9.79
C ILE A 38 -6.36 0.42 -9.38
N GLU A 39 -7.38 0.83 -10.15
CA GLU A 39 -8.76 0.45 -9.92
C GLU A 39 -9.00 -1.05 -10.11
N ALA A 40 -8.47 -1.65 -11.19
CA ALA A 40 -8.62 -3.07 -11.45
C ALA A 40 -7.92 -3.92 -10.37
N MET A 41 -6.72 -3.50 -9.92
CA MET A 41 -6.03 -4.11 -8.78
C MET A 41 -6.86 -4.00 -7.50
N GLY A 42 -7.50 -2.86 -7.25
CA GLY A 42 -8.39 -2.66 -6.12
C GLY A 42 -9.59 -3.60 -6.14
N ARG A 43 -10.23 -3.78 -7.31
CA ARG A 43 -11.34 -4.74 -7.47
C ARG A 43 -10.92 -6.18 -7.22
N ASP A 44 -9.72 -6.59 -7.64
CA ASP A 44 -9.22 -7.94 -7.34
C ASP A 44 -9.08 -8.17 -5.84
N VAL A 45 -8.49 -7.21 -5.13
CA VAL A 45 -8.33 -7.30 -3.68
C VAL A 45 -9.69 -7.30 -2.97
N LEU A 46 -10.63 -6.43 -3.39
CA LEU A 46 -12.00 -6.43 -2.86
C LEU A 46 -12.68 -7.78 -3.06
N GLY A 47 -12.50 -8.42 -4.20
CA GLY A 47 -13.02 -9.76 -4.49
C GLY A 47 -12.38 -10.86 -3.64
N LEU A 48 -11.16 -10.65 -3.16
CA LEU A 48 -10.44 -11.60 -2.30
C LEU A 48 -10.89 -11.53 -0.83
N LEU A 49 -11.27 -10.34 -0.32
CA LEU A 49 -11.57 -10.16 1.10
C LEU A 49 -12.64 -11.12 1.63
N PRO A 50 -13.77 -11.37 0.96
CA PRO A 50 -14.77 -12.33 1.44
C PRO A 50 -14.24 -13.76 1.58
N VAL A 51 -13.28 -14.15 0.73
CA VAL A 51 -12.65 -15.47 0.77
C VAL A 51 -11.74 -15.62 1.97
N LEU A 52 -11.04 -14.56 2.35
CA LEU A 52 -10.17 -14.54 3.54
C LEU A 52 -10.99 -14.53 4.83
N GLY A 53 -12.21 -14.01 4.79
CA GLY A 53 -13.11 -13.96 5.93
C GLY A 53 -12.68 -13.00 7.04
N GLY A 54 -13.54 -12.82 8.05
CA GLY A 54 -13.23 -12.03 9.25
C GLY A 54 -12.97 -10.55 9.00
N SER A 55 -12.36 -9.91 9.98
CA SER A 55 -11.85 -8.53 9.93
C SER A 55 -10.37 -8.58 9.58
N LEU A 56 -9.95 -7.75 8.66
CA LEU A 56 -8.60 -7.75 8.08
C LEU A 56 -7.91 -6.40 8.31
N ASP A 57 -6.61 -6.45 8.53
CA ASP A 57 -5.75 -5.29 8.48
C ASP A 57 -4.98 -5.31 7.15
N LEU A 58 -4.85 -4.17 6.49
CA LEU A 58 -4.13 -4.06 5.21
C LEU A 58 -2.80 -3.35 5.39
N VAL A 59 -1.77 -3.90 4.77
CA VAL A 59 -0.46 -3.25 4.62
C VAL A 59 -0.17 -3.13 3.13
N GLY A 60 0.14 -1.94 2.66
CA GLY A 60 0.44 -1.71 1.25
C GLY A 60 1.65 -0.80 1.05
N HIS A 61 2.58 -1.24 0.20
CA HIS A 61 3.76 -0.46 -0.19
C HIS A 61 3.54 0.21 -1.56
N SER A 62 3.88 1.49 -1.65
CA SER A 62 3.92 2.23 -2.93
C SER A 62 2.62 2.05 -3.74
N LEU A 63 2.66 1.46 -4.94
CA LEU A 63 1.48 1.12 -5.74
C LEU A 63 0.47 0.28 -4.95
N GLY A 64 0.96 -0.73 -4.20
CA GLY A 64 0.11 -1.55 -3.33
C GLY A 64 -0.57 -0.74 -2.23
N GLY A 65 0.04 0.36 -1.78
CA GLY A 65 -0.57 1.28 -0.82
C GLY A 65 -1.69 2.12 -1.43
N LEU A 66 -1.56 2.56 -2.69
CA LEU A 66 -2.65 3.22 -3.40
C LEU A 66 -3.85 2.27 -3.61
N VAL A 67 -3.57 1.01 -3.94
CA VAL A 67 -4.59 -0.04 -4.02
C VAL A 67 -5.25 -0.27 -2.65
N ALA A 68 -4.45 -0.41 -1.60
CA ALA A 68 -4.94 -0.64 -0.23
C ALA A 68 -5.83 0.51 0.28
N ALA A 69 -5.48 1.77 -0.04
CA ALA A 69 -6.29 2.94 0.33
C ALA A 69 -7.69 2.91 -0.34
N ARG A 70 -7.77 2.54 -1.63
CA ARG A 70 -9.08 2.35 -2.31
C ARG A 70 -9.90 1.24 -1.64
N VAL A 71 -9.27 0.10 -1.39
CA VAL A 71 -9.92 -1.04 -0.74
C VAL A 71 -10.43 -0.69 0.67
N ALA A 72 -9.60 -0.01 1.46
CA ALA A 72 -9.96 0.42 2.82
C ALA A 72 -11.13 1.40 2.85
N ARG A 73 -11.24 2.29 1.84
CA ARG A 73 -12.36 3.19 1.69
C ARG A 73 -13.68 2.45 1.37
N GLU A 74 -13.61 1.39 0.57
CA GLU A 74 -14.79 0.71 0.01
C GLU A 74 -15.27 -0.46 0.86
N SER A 75 -14.38 -1.10 1.63
CA SER A 75 -14.70 -2.31 2.39
C SER A 75 -14.76 -2.08 3.89
N ARG A 76 -15.89 -2.46 4.50
CA ARG A 76 -16.04 -2.50 5.96
C ARG A 76 -15.33 -3.70 6.62
N GLN A 77 -14.78 -4.63 5.83
CA GLN A 77 -14.01 -5.77 6.31
C GLN A 77 -12.60 -5.37 6.71
N VAL A 78 -12.11 -4.21 6.23
CA VAL A 78 -10.81 -3.67 6.62
C VAL A 78 -10.95 -2.89 7.92
N SER A 79 -10.12 -3.22 8.91
CA SER A 79 -10.14 -2.61 10.24
C SER A 79 -9.03 -1.61 10.47
N ARG A 80 -7.86 -1.82 9.87
CA ARG A 80 -6.71 -0.92 9.97
C ARG A 80 -5.95 -0.88 8.65
N LEU A 81 -5.26 0.21 8.42
CA LEU A 81 -4.47 0.42 7.21
C LEU A 81 -3.05 0.86 7.57
N VAL A 82 -2.07 0.24 6.94
CA VAL A 82 -0.67 0.70 6.96
C VAL A 82 -0.24 0.98 5.51
N LEU A 83 0.24 2.19 5.28
CA LEU A 83 0.76 2.64 4.00
C LEU A 83 2.27 2.84 4.11
N GLU A 84 3.03 2.07 3.35
CA GLU A 84 4.49 2.16 3.32
C GLU A 84 4.93 2.97 2.11
N ASP A 85 5.60 4.06 2.39
CA ASP A 85 6.18 5.01 1.44
C ASP A 85 5.20 5.42 0.33
N VAL A 86 4.05 5.87 0.76
CA VAL A 86 2.95 6.41 -0.05
C VAL A 86 2.76 7.88 0.29
N GLY A 87 2.78 8.73 -0.71
CA GLY A 87 2.42 10.14 -0.59
C GLY A 87 1.13 10.45 -1.34
N LEU A 88 0.53 11.60 -1.08
CA LEU A 88 -0.55 12.11 -1.91
C LEU A 88 -0.04 12.24 -3.36
N PRO A 89 -0.69 11.57 -4.34
CA PRO A 89 -0.27 11.66 -5.72
C PRO A 89 -0.44 13.08 -6.28
N HIS A 90 0.62 13.59 -6.92
CA HIS A 90 0.62 14.87 -7.61
C HIS A 90 1.04 14.70 -9.07
N PRO A 91 0.50 15.51 -9.99
CA PRO A 91 0.99 15.55 -11.37
C PRO A 91 2.49 15.80 -11.42
N ARG A 92 3.18 15.05 -12.27
CA ARG A 92 4.62 15.19 -12.47
C ARG A 92 4.99 15.03 -13.95
N VAL A 93 6.20 15.40 -14.30
CA VAL A 93 6.72 15.16 -15.64
C VAL A 93 6.74 13.65 -15.91
N PRO A 94 6.10 13.18 -17.00
CA PRO A 94 6.11 11.78 -17.34
C PRO A 94 7.53 11.22 -17.50
N SER A 95 7.78 10.07 -16.91
CA SER A 95 9.07 9.40 -16.98
C SER A 95 8.83 7.90 -17.15
N PHE A 96 9.25 7.35 -18.28
CA PHE A 96 9.17 5.91 -18.53
C PHE A 96 10.55 5.30 -18.33
N PRO A 97 10.71 4.40 -17.34
CA PRO A 97 11.96 3.66 -17.18
C PRO A 97 12.17 2.73 -18.39
N ALA A 98 13.41 2.50 -18.77
CA ALA A 98 13.73 1.46 -19.73
C ALA A 98 13.38 0.09 -19.14
N ARG A 99 12.86 -0.80 -20.00
CA ARG A 99 12.62 -2.17 -19.58
C ARG A 99 13.96 -2.84 -19.27
N PRO A 100 14.14 -3.43 -18.06
CA PRO A 100 15.35 -4.18 -17.75
C PRO A 100 15.53 -5.38 -18.67
N ASP A 101 16.77 -5.76 -18.92
CA ASP A 101 17.08 -6.97 -19.67
C ASP A 101 16.74 -8.23 -18.87
N GLY A 102 16.39 -9.30 -19.58
CA GLY A 102 16.14 -10.62 -19.01
C GLY A 102 14.71 -10.85 -18.50
N PRO A 103 14.50 -11.96 -17.79
CA PRO A 103 13.18 -12.32 -17.26
C PRO A 103 12.80 -11.43 -16.08
N LEU A 104 11.53 -11.04 -16.01
CA LEU A 104 10.95 -10.28 -14.92
C LEU A 104 9.94 -11.17 -14.17
N ASP A 105 9.79 -10.93 -12.88
CA ASP A 105 8.77 -11.54 -12.04
C ASP A 105 7.43 -10.78 -12.07
N PHE A 106 7.29 -9.86 -13.02
CA PHE A 106 6.07 -9.11 -13.32
C PHE A 106 5.96 -8.79 -14.81
N ASP A 107 4.74 -8.58 -15.28
CA ASP A 107 4.48 -8.14 -16.66
C ASP A 107 4.92 -6.68 -16.84
N TRP A 108 5.80 -6.41 -17.80
CA TRP A 108 6.26 -5.04 -18.07
C TRP A 108 5.12 -4.08 -18.46
N ALA A 109 4.05 -4.59 -19.06
CA ALA A 109 2.86 -3.81 -19.35
C ALA A 109 2.22 -3.17 -18.10
N VAL A 110 2.49 -3.70 -16.92
CA VAL A 110 2.13 -3.03 -15.64
C VAL A 110 2.78 -1.66 -15.55
N VAL A 111 4.09 -1.57 -15.82
CA VAL A 111 4.82 -0.29 -15.77
C VAL A 111 4.26 0.67 -16.81
N GLU A 112 4.05 0.20 -18.04
CA GLU A 112 3.57 1.01 -19.16
C GLU A 112 2.17 1.60 -18.90
N GLN A 113 1.27 0.84 -18.24
CA GLN A 113 -0.10 1.24 -17.98
C GLN A 113 -0.30 1.96 -16.64
N ILE A 114 0.48 1.63 -15.61
CA ILE A 114 0.38 2.26 -14.28
C ILE A 114 1.12 3.59 -14.26
N ARG A 115 2.26 3.70 -14.95
CA ARG A 115 3.06 4.93 -14.92
C ARG A 115 2.27 6.19 -15.32
N PRO A 116 1.47 6.18 -16.40
CA PRO A 116 0.61 7.31 -16.73
C PRO A 116 -0.39 7.68 -15.63
N GLN A 117 -0.92 6.69 -14.89
CA GLN A 117 -1.86 6.92 -13.79
C GLN A 117 -1.18 7.56 -12.57
N ILE A 118 0.13 7.32 -12.38
CA ILE A 118 0.92 7.95 -11.32
C ILE A 118 1.41 9.33 -11.75
N ASP A 119 1.80 9.51 -13.01
CA ASP A 119 2.33 10.80 -13.52
C ASP A 119 1.23 11.84 -13.74
N ARG A 120 0.00 11.37 -14.04
CA ARG A 120 -1.22 12.18 -14.15
C ARG A 120 -2.32 11.56 -13.27
N PRO A 121 -2.19 11.69 -11.94
CA PRO A 121 -3.08 11.03 -11.01
C PRO A 121 -4.52 11.55 -11.15
N ASP A 122 -5.44 10.62 -10.88
CA ASP A 122 -6.86 10.94 -10.75
C ASP A 122 -7.04 12.08 -9.72
N PRO A 123 -7.71 13.19 -10.08
CA PRO A 123 -7.95 14.30 -9.17
C PRO A 123 -8.81 13.92 -7.94
N GLN A 124 -9.38 12.74 -7.91
CA GLN A 124 -10.16 12.23 -6.78
C GLN A 124 -9.27 11.64 -5.64
N TRP A 125 -7.96 11.54 -5.79
CA TRP A 125 -7.10 10.98 -4.73
C TRP A 125 -7.28 11.66 -3.37
N PRO A 126 -7.38 13.00 -3.26
CA PRO A 126 -7.65 13.64 -1.97
C PRO A 126 -8.96 13.14 -1.32
N GLN A 127 -10.02 12.96 -2.11
CA GLN A 127 -11.32 12.46 -1.64
C GLN A 127 -11.26 10.95 -1.30
N ILE A 128 -10.42 10.18 -2.01
CA ILE A 128 -10.20 8.76 -1.71
C ILE A 128 -9.58 8.64 -0.32
N PHE A 129 -8.50 9.38 -0.03
CA PHE A 129 -7.85 9.35 1.28
C PHE A 129 -8.74 9.93 2.38
N ALA A 130 -9.43 11.04 2.13
CA ALA A 130 -10.38 11.62 3.10
C ALA A 130 -11.56 10.69 3.42
N GLY A 131 -11.89 9.77 2.51
CA GLY A 131 -12.92 8.75 2.71
C GLY A 131 -12.46 7.51 3.48
N VAL A 132 -11.16 7.38 3.80
CA VAL A 132 -10.66 6.31 4.68
C VAL A 132 -11.01 6.66 6.12
N SER A 133 -11.94 5.90 6.72
CA SER A 133 -12.50 6.16 8.04
C SER A 133 -11.99 5.20 9.14
N ILE A 134 -10.95 4.44 8.84
CA ILE A 134 -10.33 3.48 9.76
C ILE A 134 -8.97 3.99 10.24
N PRO A 135 -8.50 3.54 11.42
CA PRO A 135 -7.17 3.87 11.89
C PRO A 135 -6.11 3.57 10.84
N THR A 136 -5.32 4.56 10.50
CA THR A 136 -4.32 4.48 9.44
C THR A 136 -2.95 4.90 9.95
N MET A 137 -1.93 4.22 9.50
CA MET A 137 -0.53 4.62 9.69
C MET A 137 0.15 4.78 8.34
N VAL A 138 0.94 5.82 8.20
CA VAL A 138 1.83 6.01 7.06
C VAL A 138 3.27 5.97 7.54
N ILE A 139 4.09 5.14 6.90
CA ILE A 139 5.52 5.03 7.17
C ILE A 139 6.26 5.53 5.92
N GLY A 140 6.82 6.73 5.99
CA GLY A 140 7.62 7.29 4.91
C GLY A 140 9.08 6.85 5.00
N GLY A 141 9.74 6.67 3.85
CA GLY A 141 11.15 6.27 3.73
C GLY A 141 12.16 7.39 4.03
N GLY A 142 11.67 8.56 4.44
CA GLY A 142 12.51 9.71 4.79
C GLY A 142 13.18 10.37 3.58
N THR A 143 14.29 11.08 3.83
CA THR A 143 14.97 11.88 2.81
C THR A 143 15.67 11.04 1.72
N GLN A 144 15.83 9.74 1.95
CA GLN A 144 16.41 8.80 1.00
C GLN A 144 15.38 8.23 0.03
N SER A 145 14.08 8.47 0.25
CA SER A 145 13.03 8.07 -0.67
C SER A 145 12.82 9.10 -1.78
N PHE A 146 12.42 8.63 -2.95
CA PHE A 146 11.92 9.50 -4.02
C PHE A 146 10.46 9.96 -3.78
N VAL A 147 9.75 9.35 -2.82
CA VAL A 147 8.47 9.85 -2.34
C VAL A 147 8.74 11.02 -1.41
N ARG A 148 8.27 12.19 -1.77
CA ARG A 148 8.52 13.42 -1.02
C ARG A 148 7.85 13.36 0.36
N ALA A 149 8.58 13.72 1.40
CA ALA A 149 8.06 13.73 2.77
C ALA A 149 6.84 14.66 2.92
N ASP A 150 6.82 15.81 2.24
CA ASP A 150 5.67 16.71 2.26
C ASP A 150 4.40 16.11 1.63
N HIS A 151 4.53 15.23 0.61
CA HIS A 151 3.38 14.49 0.06
C HIS A 151 2.87 13.40 1.03
N VAL A 152 3.78 12.78 1.79
CA VAL A 152 3.41 11.84 2.87
C VAL A 152 2.63 12.57 3.96
N GLU A 153 3.10 13.74 4.38
CA GLU A 153 2.42 14.58 5.38
C GLU A 153 1.07 15.11 4.87
N GLN A 154 0.97 15.47 3.59
CA GLN A 154 -0.29 15.89 2.99
C GLN A 154 -1.32 14.75 3.01
N LEU A 155 -0.92 13.53 2.66
CA LEU A 155 -1.78 12.35 2.77
C LEU A 155 -2.23 12.15 4.21
N GLY A 156 -1.31 12.18 5.17
CA GLY A 156 -1.63 12.00 6.60
C GLY A 156 -2.65 12.99 7.12
N ARG A 157 -2.65 14.24 6.63
CA ARG A 157 -3.65 15.26 6.99
C ARG A 157 -5.04 15.05 6.39
N LEU A 158 -5.16 14.27 5.31
CA LEU A 158 -6.45 13.97 4.67
C LEU A 158 -7.20 12.84 5.38
N VAL A 159 -6.49 11.87 5.93
CA VAL A 159 -7.10 10.74 6.64
C VAL A 159 -7.43 11.15 8.07
N ALA A 160 -8.67 10.99 8.48
CA ALA A 160 -9.19 11.52 9.73
C ALA A 160 -8.47 10.97 10.99
N ASP A 161 -8.09 9.70 10.98
CA ASP A 161 -7.37 9.04 12.07
C ASP A 161 -6.07 8.46 11.50
N CYS A 162 -5.04 9.29 11.41
CA CYS A 162 -3.76 8.94 10.79
C CYS A 162 -2.57 9.29 11.68
N ARG A 163 -1.63 8.36 11.75
CA ARG A 163 -0.29 8.58 12.32
C ARG A 163 0.74 8.51 11.21
N VAL A 164 1.65 9.47 11.17
CA VAL A 164 2.75 9.51 10.20
C VAL A 164 4.06 9.27 10.92
N HIS A 165 4.85 8.36 10.40
CA HIS A 165 6.21 8.07 10.85
C HIS A 165 7.17 8.15 9.66
N HIS A 166 8.43 8.49 9.91
CA HIS A 166 9.49 8.48 8.91
C HIS A 166 10.66 7.64 9.41
N LEU A 167 11.07 6.67 8.58
CA LEU A 167 12.33 5.94 8.74
C LEU A 167 13.28 6.39 7.62
N GLN A 168 14.58 6.49 7.92
CA GLN A 168 15.57 6.97 6.94
C GLN A 168 16.12 5.79 6.11
N THR A 169 15.24 5.14 5.36
CA THR A 169 15.50 3.85 4.70
C THR A 169 15.41 3.91 3.17
N GLY A 170 14.84 4.99 2.62
CA GLY A 170 14.46 5.04 1.21
C GLY A 170 13.14 4.31 0.94
N HIS A 171 12.88 3.97 -0.32
CA HIS A 171 11.57 3.52 -0.79
C HIS A 171 11.12 2.14 -0.25
N LEU A 172 12.04 1.23 0.03
CA LEU A 172 11.76 -0.12 0.51
C LEU A 172 12.01 -0.23 2.03
N VAL A 173 11.11 0.36 2.83
CA VAL A 173 11.27 0.44 4.29
C VAL A 173 11.32 -0.94 4.92
N HIS A 174 10.36 -1.82 4.59
CA HIS A 174 10.27 -3.19 5.10
C HIS A 174 11.50 -4.04 4.78
N ALA A 175 12.21 -3.74 3.69
CA ALA A 175 13.41 -4.48 3.30
C ALA A 175 14.69 -3.90 3.91
N THR A 176 14.73 -2.57 4.11
CA THR A 176 15.93 -1.85 4.58
C THR A 176 16.02 -1.83 6.11
N ASP A 177 14.87 -1.65 6.79
CA ASP A 177 14.75 -1.69 8.25
C ASP A 177 13.54 -2.56 8.66
N PRO A 178 13.64 -3.89 8.51
CA PRO A 178 12.54 -4.80 8.82
C PRO A 178 12.14 -4.75 10.30
N GLU A 179 13.09 -4.56 11.22
CA GLU A 179 12.82 -4.49 12.65
C GLU A 179 12.04 -3.22 13.01
N GLY A 180 12.47 -2.05 12.51
CA GLY A 180 11.78 -0.78 12.69
C GLY A 180 10.39 -0.80 12.08
N PHE A 181 10.28 -1.38 10.88
CA PHE A 181 9.00 -1.55 10.20
C PHE A 181 8.03 -2.42 11.01
N VAL A 182 8.44 -3.63 11.40
CA VAL A 182 7.61 -4.57 12.18
C VAL A 182 7.19 -3.96 13.51
N ARG A 183 8.10 -3.27 14.20
CA ARG A 183 7.79 -2.59 15.46
C ARG A 183 6.65 -1.58 15.28
N LEU A 184 6.74 -0.68 14.30
CA LEU A 184 5.71 0.31 14.03
C LEU A 184 4.38 -0.35 13.62
N VAL A 185 4.44 -1.36 12.73
CA VAL A 185 3.25 -2.09 12.31
C VAL A 185 2.56 -2.75 13.50
N ARG A 186 3.29 -3.44 14.38
CA ARG A 186 2.73 -4.05 15.59
C ARG A 186 2.14 -3.00 16.54
N GLU A 187 2.85 -1.90 16.80
CA GLU A 187 2.33 -0.80 17.62
C GLU A 187 0.99 -0.28 17.09
N HIS A 188 0.81 -0.21 15.77
CA HIS A 188 -0.43 0.22 15.15
C HIS A 188 -1.53 -0.85 15.18
N LEU A 189 -1.19 -2.09 14.83
CA LEU A 189 -2.17 -3.19 14.75
C LEU A 189 -2.63 -3.67 16.13
N ASP A 190 -1.77 -3.59 17.15
CA ASP A 190 -2.06 -4.04 18.51
C ASP A 190 -2.65 -2.92 19.39
N TYR A 191 -2.67 -1.67 18.91
CA TYR A 191 -3.24 -0.56 19.65
C TYR A 191 -4.76 -0.77 19.87
N PRO A 192 -5.26 -0.61 21.11
CA PRO A 192 -6.67 -0.80 21.44
C PRO A 192 -7.51 0.40 20.94
N TRP A 193 -7.71 0.49 19.64
CA TRP A 193 -8.55 1.53 19.06
C TRP A 193 -9.98 1.41 19.57
N PRO A 194 -10.61 2.51 20.02
CA PRO A 194 -12.03 2.48 20.34
C PRO A 194 -12.78 2.01 19.10
N ARG A 195 -13.55 0.93 19.25
CA ARG A 195 -14.41 0.48 18.15
C ARG A 195 -15.37 1.62 17.85
N ALA A 196 -15.29 2.16 16.62
CA ALA A 196 -16.29 3.11 16.16
C ALA A 196 -17.66 2.44 16.34
N GLU A 197 -18.54 3.06 17.15
CA GLU A 197 -19.93 2.61 17.24
C GLU A 197 -20.50 2.64 15.83
N ARG A 198 -20.78 1.47 15.29
CA ARG A 198 -21.34 1.31 13.96
C ARG A 198 -22.76 1.80 14.02
N ARG A 199 -22.98 3.03 13.57
CA ARG A 199 -24.33 3.57 13.32
C ARG A 199 -24.82 3.11 11.97
#